data_888c369fcf8e93ada3138426b504cb9e
#
_entry.id   888c369fcf8e93ada3138426b504cb9e
#
_cell.length_a   1.000
_cell.length_b   1.000
_cell.length_c   1.000
_cell.angle_alpha   90.00
_cell.angle_beta   90.00
_cell.angle_gamma   90.00
#
_symmetry.space_group_name_H-M   'P 1'
#
loop_
_entity.id
_entity.type
_entity.pdbx_description
1 polymer ?
#
loop_
_entity_poly.entity_id
_entity_poly.type
_entity_poly.pdbx_seq_one_letter_code
_entity_poly.pdbx_strand_id
1 'polypeptide(L)'
;SIMEKIMLNLNSLATMLCTCDLYAYDEAALTSDEWLEVEKNLKVHGLNGPGSLFGLNSDELMDILDISEYSAYKIVRRMKSIQFFLKKLHEYEQQGIRIITKYDEEYPQNLIKKMKKSAPLCLFIAGTLPVKFEGISITGLQTVSKKEKGYVKRLVDKLNSEDKWLISNDCKGIDQEAFHYGLHHHSQIICFVCENMLNKIQEYKKSIRMGKVVFLSAVDPAKRFTVTHAIDRNSYVCALSMFQIVVSSKINSGATWFTIMHNMHHNWTVSLVLDNDCFGNQRLLEMKTVPIYIKNIVSDTSFEMIYELNKKENIEEVNIDQMSIFEFIGDTNESRI
;
A
#
# COMPACT_ATOMS: atom_id res chain seq x y z
N SER A 1 -7.56 -27.23 17.08
CA SER A 1 -8.78 -27.10 16.26
C SER A 1 -8.72 -25.81 15.45
N ILE A 2 -9.42 -25.75 14.33
CA ILE A 2 -9.55 -24.57 13.47
C ILE A 2 -10.02 -23.33 14.27
N MET A 3 -10.80 -23.54 15.31
CA MET A 3 -11.32 -22.48 16.20
C MET A 3 -10.27 -21.85 17.11
N GLU A 4 -9.22 -22.56 17.51
CA GLU A 4 -8.14 -22.02 18.36
C GLU A 4 -7.12 -21.19 17.57
N LYS A 5 -6.99 -21.43 16.26
CA LYS A 5 -6.13 -20.61 15.37
C LYS A 5 -6.80 -19.33 14.88
N ILE A 6 -8.11 -19.21 15.01
CA ILE A 6 -8.88 -18.01 14.66
C ILE A 6 -9.34 -17.33 15.95
N MET A 7 -8.42 -16.97 16.84
CA MET A 7 -8.71 -15.88 17.77
C MET A 7 -8.59 -14.55 17.00
N LEU A 8 -9.44 -14.44 15.96
CA LEU A 8 -9.65 -13.16 15.33
C LEU A 8 -10.20 -12.22 16.41
N ASN A 9 -9.49 -11.12 16.64
CA ASN A 9 -10.01 -10.03 17.41
C ASN A 9 -11.41 -9.68 16.88
N LEU A 10 -12.44 -9.67 17.73
CA LEU A 10 -13.81 -9.41 17.32
C LEU A 10 -13.97 -8.07 16.58
N ASN A 11 -13.14 -7.09 16.91
CA ASN A 11 -13.11 -5.81 16.20
C ASN A 11 -12.61 -5.99 14.76
N SER A 12 -11.58 -6.83 14.56
CA SER A 12 -11.07 -7.14 13.24
C SER A 12 -12.11 -7.90 12.41
N LEU A 13 -12.75 -8.91 13.00
CA LEU A 13 -13.80 -9.70 12.32
C LEU A 13 -14.99 -8.82 11.91
N ALA A 14 -15.48 -7.96 12.79
CA ALA A 14 -16.57 -7.04 12.47
C ALA A 14 -16.18 -6.06 11.34
N THR A 15 -14.95 -5.55 11.39
CA THR A 15 -14.42 -4.68 10.33
C THR A 15 -14.37 -5.41 8.99
N MET A 16 -13.83 -6.61 8.94
CA MET A 16 -13.80 -7.42 7.72
C MET A 16 -15.21 -7.69 7.19
N LEU A 17 -16.13 -8.14 8.06
CA LEU A 17 -17.51 -8.41 7.68
C LEU A 17 -18.17 -7.18 7.06
N CYS A 18 -18.04 -6.02 7.66
CA CYS A 18 -18.76 -4.82 7.23
C CYS A 18 -18.12 -4.15 6.01
N THR A 19 -16.79 -4.25 5.83
CA THR A 19 -16.05 -3.39 4.89
C THR A 19 -15.29 -4.13 3.80
N CYS A 20 -14.99 -5.43 3.95
CA CYS A 20 -14.22 -6.17 2.96
C CYS A 20 -15.09 -6.48 1.73
N ASP A 21 -14.68 -5.94 0.57
CA ASP A 21 -15.36 -6.14 -0.69
C ASP A 21 -14.85 -7.40 -1.39
N LEU A 22 -15.44 -8.56 -1.03
CA LEU A 22 -15.05 -9.86 -1.57
C LEU A 22 -15.67 -10.13 -2.94
N TYR A 23 -14.92 -10.84 -3.78
CA TYR A 23 -15.42 -11.33 -5.06
C TYR A 23 -16.59 -12.32 -4.86
N ALA A 24 -17.60 -12.18 -5.72
CA ALA A 24 -18.84 -12.98 -5.66
C ALA A 24 -19.56 -12.94 -4.29
N TYR A 25 -19.48 -11.81 -3.60
CA TYR A 25 -20.22 -11.53 -2.40
C TYR A 25 -21.23 -10.42 -2.69
N ASP A 26 -22.52 -10.76 -2.73
CA ASP A 26 -23.58 -9.88 -3.24
C ASP A 26 -24.03 -8.79 -2.26
N GLU A 27 -23.61 -8.89 -0.98
CA GLU A 27 -23.95 -7.88 0.02
C GLU A 27 -22.99 -6.69 -0.05
N ALA A 28 -23.53 -5.49 -0.29
CA ALA A 28 -22.74 -4.28 -0.39
C ALA A 28 -21.92 -4.00 0.89
N ALA A 29 -20.62 -3.76 0.72
CA ALA A 29 -19.76 -3.32 1.81
C ALA A 29 -20.03 -1.84 2.18
N LEU A 30 -19.77 -1.48 3.42
CA LEU A 30 -19.74 -0.08 3.82
C LEU A 30 -18.52 0.59 3.16
N THR A 31 -18.72 1.82 2.70
CA THR A 31 -17.64 2.67 2.24
C THR A 31 -16.75 3.10 3.40
N SER A 32 -15.56 3.63 3.11
CA SER A 32 -14.66 4.15 4.16
C SER A 32 -15.32 5.27 4.98
N ASP A 33 -16.06 6.17 4.33
CA ASP A 33 -16.74 7.26 5.03
C ASP A 33 -17.87 6.74 5.94
N GLU A 34 -18.70 5.80 5.46
CA GLU A 34 -19.72 5.14 6.28
C GLU A 34 -19.11 4.39 7.48
N TRP A 35 -17.99 3.69 7.27
CA TRP A 35 -17.33 2.96 8.34
C TRP A 35 -16.71 3.87 9.39
N LEU A 36 -16.09 4.97 8.99
CA LEU A 36 -15.53 5.95 9.92
C LEU A 36 -16.61 6.61 10.79
N GLU A 37 -17.80 6.84 10.22
CA GLU A 37 -18.95 7.32 11.00
C GLU A 37 -19.37 6.29 12.05
N VAL A 38 -19.48 5.02 11.67
CA VAL A 38 -19.76 3.92 12.61
C VAL A 38 -18.73 3.90 13.75
N GLU A 39 -17.43 3.90 13.42
CA GLU A 39 -16.37 3.87 14.43
C GLU A 39 -16.37 5.08 15.37
N LYS A 40 -16.62 6.27 14.82
CA LYS A 40 -16.74 7.51 15.60
C LYS A 40 -17.90 7.40 16.59
N ASN A 41 -19.05 6.92 16.14
CA ASN A 41 -20.25 6.84 16.96
C ASN A 41 -20.16 5.74 18.02
N LEU A 42 -19.55 4.59 17.70
CA LEU A 42 -19.20 3.58 18.71
C LEU A 42 -18.38 4.18 19.85
N LYS A 43 -17.38 4.98 19.52
CA LYS A 43 -16.52 5.64 20.52
C LYS A 43 -17.28 6.68 21.34
N VAL A 44 -18.13 7.48 20.70
CA VAL A 44 -18.98 8.50 21.40
C VAL A 44 -19.91 7.84 22.41
N HIS A 45 -20.43 6.65 22.10
CA HIS A 45 -21.31 5.89 22.98
C HIS A 45 -20.57 4.97 23.97
N GLY A 46 -19.24 5.09 24.06
CA GLY A 46 -18.41 4.34 25.02
C GLY A 46 -18.31 2.82 24.72
N LEU A 47 -18.58 2.42 23.48
CA LEU A 47 -18.46 1.03 23.05
C LEU A 47 -17.01 0.69 22.68
N ASN A 48 -16.59 -0.56 22.96
CA ASN A 48 -15.20 -1.01 22.84
C ASN A 48 -14.76 -1.34 21.39
N GLY A 49 -15.42 -0.76 20.40
CA GLY A 49 -15.07 -0.92 18.99
C GLY A 49 -16.07 -1.77 18.21
N PRO A 50 -15.76 -2.10 16.94
CA PRO A 50 -16.67 -2.75 16.01
C PRO A 50 -17.22 -4.12 16.45
N GLY A 51 -16.50 -4.85 17.30
CA GLY A 51 -17.00 -6.09 17.87
C GLY A 51 -18.30 -5.95 18.64
N SER A 52 -18.61 -4.74 19.12
CA SER A 52 -19.89 -4.41 19.78
C SER A 52 -21.08 -4.44 18.83
N LEU A 53 -20.87 -4.47 17.52
CA LEU A 53 -21.94 -4.58 16.51
C LEU A 53 -22.57 -5.98 16.46
N PHE A 54 -21.87 -7.01 16.95
CA PHE A 54 -22.41 -8.37 16.96
C PHE A 54 -23.63 -8.45 17.88
N GLY A 55 -24.72 -8.99 17.34
CA GLY A 55 -25.97 -9.18 18.06
C GLY A 55 -26.93 -8.00 18.06
N LEU A 56 -26.55 -6.84 17.51
CA LEU A 56 -27.45 -5.70 17.37
C LEU A 56 -28.36 -5.85 16.14
N ASN A 57 -29.61 -5.49 16.30
CA ASN A 57 -30.57 -5.40 15.19
C ASN A 57 -30.56 -4.00 14.54
N SER A 58 -31.33 -3.80 13.47
CA SER A 58 -31.35 -2.55 12.72
C SER A 58 -31.79 -1.35 13.57
N ASP A 59 -32.81 -1.51 14.40
CA ASP A 59 -33.35 -0.42 15.24
C ASP A 59 -32.33 -0.03 16.31
N GLU A 60 -31.72 -1.01 16.97
CA GLU A 60 -30.66 -0.79 17.96
C GLU A 60 -29.43 -0.10 17.34
N LEU A 61 -29.05 -0.47 16.11
CA LEU A 61 -27.95 0.19 15.40
C LEU A 61 -28.26 1.65 15.08
N MET A 62 -29.47 1.96 14.60
CA MET A 62 -29.88 3.33 14.33
C MET A 62 -29.95 4.18 15.61
N ASP A 63 -30.51 3.63 16.68
CA ASP A 63 -30.65 4.34 17.95
C ASP A 63 -29.31 4.59 18.66
N ILE A 64 -28.40 3.60 18.65
CA ILE A 64 -27.10 3.70 19.34
C ILE A 64 -26.09 4.49 18.50
N LEU A 65 -26.05 4.26 17.17
CA LEU A 65 -24.98 4.79 16.33
C LEU A 65 -25.36 6.03 15.54
N ASP A 66 -26.61 6.46 15.60
CA ASP A 66 -27.10 7.62 14.83
C ASP A 66 -26.71 7.56 13.34
N ILE A 67 -26.79 6.36 12.76
CA ILE A 67 -26.48 6.09 11.35
C ILE A 67 -27.76 5.97 10.52
N SER A 68 -27.62 6.13 9.19
CA SER A 68 -28.75 5.97 8.27
C SER A 68 -29.30 4.54 8.30
N GLU A 69 -30.60 4.42 8.02
CA GLU A 69 -31.28 3.12 7.84
C GLU A 69 -30.53 2.25 6.81
N TYR A 70 -30.02 2.86 5.75
CA TYR A 70 -29.26 2.16 4.71
C TYR A 70 -27.94 1.57 5.24
N SER A 71 -27.20 2.34 6.03
CA SER A 71 -25.98 1.84 6.67
C SER A 71 -26.26 0.75 7.69
N ALA A 72 -27.30 0.91 8.51
CA ALA A 72 -27.76 -0.12 9.45
C ALA A 72 -28.18 -1.42 8.73
N TYR A 73 -28.90 -1.29 7.62
CA TYR A 73 -29.29 -2.42 6.78
C TYR A 73 -28.06 -3.18 6.25
N LYS A 74 -27.07 -2.46 5.71
CA LYS A 74 -25.81 -3.08 5.25
C LYS A 74 -25.12 -3.86 6.36
N ILE A 75 -24.98 -3.27 7.55
CA ILE A 75 -24.33 -3.92 8.71
C ILE A 75 -25.07 -5.22 9.05
N VAL A 76 -26.39 -5.18 9.22
CA VAL A 76 -27.18 -6.35 9.59
C VAL A 76 -27.07 -7.47 8.55
N ARG A 77 -27.16 -7.13 7.27
CA ARG A 77 -27.03 -8.09 6.16
C ARG A 77 -25.65 -8.75 6.16
N ARG A 78 -24.61 -7.95 6.30
CA ARG A 78 -23.22 -8.43 6.37
C ARG A 78 -22.99 -9.31 7.59
N MET A 79 -23.48 -8.92 8.76
CA MET A 79 -23.37 -9.72 9.99
C MET A 79 -24.11 -11.07 9.89
N LYS A 80 -25.27 -11.10 9.23
CA LYS A 80 -25.98 -12.38 8.97
C LYS A 80 -25.24 -13.31 8.04
N SER A 81 -24.35 -12.79 7.21
CA SER A 81 -23.55 -13.58 6.25
C SER A 81 -22.25 -14.12 6.84
N ILE A 82 -22.07 -14.11 8.15
CA ILE A 82 -20.83 -14.51 8.83
C ILE A 82 -20.35 -15.91 8.40
N GLN A 83 -21.24 -16.86 8.21
CA GLN A 83 -20.86 -18.22 7.81
C GLN A 83 -20.23 -18.26 6.41
N PHE A 84 -20.80 -17.51 5.48
CA PHE A 84 -20.23 -17.36 4.14
C PHE A 84 -18.85 -16.72 4.23
N PHE A 85 -18.71 -15.66 5.02
CA PHE A 85 -17.47 -14.93 5.18
C PHE A 85 -16.36 -15.81 5.81
N LEU A 86 -16.68 -16.55 6.86
CA LEU A 86 -15.73 -17.48 7.49
C LEU A 86 -15.28 -18.58 6.52
N LYS A 87 -16.18 -19.08 5.68
CA LYS A 87 -15.83 -20.02 4.61
C LYS A 87 -14.82 -19.40 3.63
N LYS A 88 -15.04 -18.15 3.21
CA LYS A 88 -14.11 -17.44 2.35
C LYS A 88 -12.74 -17.20 3.00
N LEU A 89 -12.70 -16.80 4.26
CA LEU A 89 -11.45 -16.69 5.02
C LEU A 89 -10.67 -18.01 5.03
N HIS A 90 -11.36 -19.13 5.24
CA HIS A 90 -10.74 -20.43 5.21
C HIS A 90 -10.21 -20.82 3.82
N GLU A 91 -10.94 -20.52 2.74
CA GLU A 91 -10.49 -20.73 1.36
C GLU A 91 -9.21 -19.93 1.07
N TYR A 92 -9.12 -18.68 1.52
CA TYR A 92 -7.92 -17.85 1.37
C TYR A 92 -6.75 -18.37 2.21
N GLU A 93 -7.01 -18.80 3.45
CA GLU A 93 -5.97 -19.38 4.31
C GLU A 93 -5.32 -20.62 3.69
N GLN A 94 -6.10 -21.48 3.03
CA GLN A 94 -5.58 -22.62 2.27
C GLN A 94 -4.67 -22.20 1.10
N GLN A 95 -4.87 -21.01 0.57
CA GLN A 95 -4.04 -20.41 -0.49
C GLN A 95 -2.86 -19.60 0.07
N GLY A 96 -2.68 -19.58 1.39
CA GLY A 96 -1.62 -18.83 2.06
C GLY A 96 -1.92 -17.36 2.26
N ILE A 97 -3.19 -16.96 2.19
CA ILE A 97 -3.62 -15.57 2.35
C ILE A 97 -4.42 -15.42 3.65
N ARG A 98 -4.11 -14.37 4.40
CA ARG A 98 -4.90 -13.90 5.54
C ARG A 98 -5.45 -12.51 5.23
N ILE A 99 -6.53 -12.11 5.90
CA ILE A 99 -7.02 -10.74 5.87
C ILE A 99 -6.71 -10.12 7.24
N ILE A 100 -6.15 -8.93 7.23
CA ILE A 100 -5.84 -8.14 8.42
C ILE A 100 -6.50 -6.77 8.34
N THR A 101 -6.76 -6.17 9.50
CA THR A 101 -7.33 -4.84 9.65
C THR A 101 -6.51 -4.03 10.65
N LYS A 102 -6.82 -2.74 10.80
CA LYS A 102 -6.13 -1.88 11.79
C LYS A 102 -6.21 -2.37 13.25
N TYR A 103 -7.09 -3.32 13.54
CA TYR A 103 -7.23 -3.95 14.86
C TYR A 103 -6.28 -5.13 15.06
N ASP A 104 -5.56 -5.52 14.03
CA ASP A 104 -4.55 -6.56 14.09
C ASP A 104 -3.17 -5.93 14.29
N GLU A 105 -2.37 -6.53 15.18
CA GLU A 105 -1.02 -6.02 15.52
C GLU A 105 -0.11 -5.93 14.30
N GLU A 106 -0.31 -6.82 13.34
CA GLU A 106 0.47 -6.92 12.11
C GLU A 106 0.11 -5.84 11.08
N TYR A 107 -1.00 -5.09 11.27
CA TYR A 107 -1.40 -4.05 10.32
C TYR A 107 -0.42 -2.87 10.34
N PRO A 108 0.09 -2.42 9.16
CA PRO A 108 1.07 -1.35 9.09
C PRO A 108 0.50 0.01 9.57
N GLN A 109 0.78 0.38 10.80
CA GLN A 109 0.25 1.60 11.41
C GLN A 109 0.61 2.90 10.67
N ASN A 110 1.69 2.89 9.89
CA ASN A 110 2.07 4.02 9.04
C ASN A 110 1.03 4.35 7.97
N LEU A 111 0.28 3.35 7.45
CA LEU A 111 -0.82 3.59 6.52
C LEU A 111 -1.89 4.48 7.17
N ILE A 112 -2.32 4.14 8.40
CA ILE A 112 -3.33 4.92 9.11
C ILE A 112 -2.82 6.32 9.43
N LYS A 113 -1.59 6.43 9.94
CA LYS A 113 -1.01 7.72 10.34
C LYS A 113 -0.90 8.69 9.17
N LYS A 114 -0.45 8.20 8.01
CA LYS A 114 -0.19 9.05 6.83
C LYS A 114 -1.42 9.24 5.95
N MET A 115 -2.24 8.22 5.78
CA MET A 115 -3.37 8.25 4.84
C MET A 115 -4.72 8.54 5.50
N LYS A 116 -4.80 8.39 6.84
CA LYS A 116 -6.01 8.64 7.62
C LYS A 116 -7.21 7.85 7.04
N LYS A 117 -8.27 8.56 6.60
CA LYS A 117 -9.47 7.94 6.01
C LYS A 117 -9.23 7.22 4.68
N SER A 118 -8.13 7.50 4.00
CA SER A 118 -7.76 6.85 2.74
C SER A 118 -6.95 5.57 2.96
N ALA A 119 -6.61 5.22 4.20
CA ALA A 119 -5.95 3.95 4.50
C ALA A 119 -6.90 2.77 4.19
N PRO A 120 -6.40 1.66 3.63
CA PRO A 120 -7.22 0.49 3.36
C PRO A 120 -7.77 -0.11 4.66
N LEU A 121 -9.07 -0.36 4.72
CA LEU A 121 -9.72 -0.92 5.91
C LEU A 121 -9.33 -2.38 6.14
N CYS A 122 -9.11 -3.12 5.06
CA CYS A 122 -8.67 -4.51 5.05
C CYS A 122 -7.48 -4.69 4.12
N LEU A 123 -6.56 -5.55 4.49
CA LEU A 123 -5.43 -5.98 3.67
C LEU A 123 -5.40 -7.49 3.55
N PHE A 124 -5.29 -7.99 2.32
CA PHE A 124 -4.94 -9.37 2.02
C PHE A 124 -3.42 -9.51 2.12
N ILE A 125 -2.95 -10.45 2.92
CA ILE A 125 -1.52 -10.63 3.20
C ILE A 125 -1.10 -12.08 2.97
N ALA A 126 0.03 -12.26 2.26
CA ALA A 126 0.73 -13.53 2.14
C ALA A 126 2.17 -13.37 2.65
N GLY A 127 2.52 -14.13 3.66
CA GLY A 127 3.74 -13.95 4.43
C GLY A 127 3.49 -13.32 5.79
N THR A 128 4.54 -12.87 6.46
CA THR A 128 4.48 -12.28 7.80
C THR A 128 5.14 -10.91 7.80
N LEU A 129 4.39 -9.89 8.19
CA LEU A 129 4.92 -8.54 8.38
C LEU A 129 5.54 -8.43 9.78
N PRO A 130 6.67 -7.76 9.90
CA PRO A 130 7.16 -7.34 11.22
C PRO A 130 6.27 -6.23 11.78
N VAL A 131 6.12 -6.19 13.10
CA VAL A 131 5.36 -5.14 13.80
C VAL A 131 5.95 -3.75 13.53
N LYS A 132 7.26 -3.69 13.38
CA LYS A 132 7.99 -2.47 13.03
C LYS A 132 8.96 -2.76 11.90
N PHE A 133 8.99 -1.89 10.93
CA PHE A 133 9.96 -1.90 9.84
C PHE A 133 10.19 -0.47 9.33
N GLU A 134 11.34 -0.28 8.75
CA GLU A 134 11.69 0.92 7.99
C GLU A 134 11.90 0.51 6.54
N GLY A 135 11.14 1.11 5.65
CA GLY A 135 11.13 0.72 4.25
C GLY A 135 11.41 1.89 3.31
N ILE A 136 12.03 1.57 2.18
CA ILE A 136 12.33 2.51 1.11
C ILE A 136 11.80 1.93 -0.20
N SER A 137 11.11 2.74 -0.98
CA SER A 137 10.69 2.37 -2.33
C SER A 137 11.65 2.95 -3.38
N ILE A 138 11.83 2.20 -4.47
CA ILE A 138 12.65 2.60 -5.62
C ILE A 138 11.75 2.52 -6.85
N THR A 139 11.57 3.63 -7.54
CA THR A 139 10.65 3.74 -8.69
C THR A 139 11.29 4.48 -9.86
N GLY A 140 10.68 4.32 -11.02
CA GLY A 140 11.12 4.99 -12.24
C GLY A 140 10.39 4.52 -13.48
N LEU A 141 10.96 4.78 -14.64
CA LEU A 141 10.37 4.46 -15.94
C LEU A 141 10.31 2.94 -16.20
N GLN A 142 9.38 2.55 -17.06
CA GLN A 142 9.24 1.15 -17.49
C GLN A 142 10.39 0.69 -18.38
N THR A 143 10.95 1.59 -19.20
CA THR A 143 12.15 1.32 -20.01
C THR A 143 13.38 1.67 -19.19
N VAL A 144 14.24 0.69 -18.97
CA VAL A 144 15.41 0.80 -18.08
C VAL A 144 16.69 0.66 -18.87
N SER A 145 17.53 1.67 -18.85
CA SER A 145 18.86 1.64 -19.45
C SER A 145 19.86 0.81 -18.60
N LYS A 146 20.97 0.41 -19.22
CA LYS A 146 22.06 -0.28 -18.50
C LYS A 146 22.61 0.56 -17.34
N LYS A 147 22.68 1.88 -17.51
CA LYS A 147 23.15 2.83 -16.48
C LYS A 147 22.18 2.85 -15.28
N GLU A 148 20.89 2.93 -15.55
CA GLU A 148 19.85 2.91 -14.50
C GLU A 148 19.80 1.58 -13.75
N LYS A 149 19.97 0.43 -14.45
CA LYS A 149 20.14 -0.87 -13.77
C LYS A 149 21.29 -0.86 -12.77
N GLY A 150 22.41 -0.20 -13.13
CA GLY A 150 23.55 -0.02 -12.24
C GLY A 150 23.20 0.80 -11.00
N TYR A 151 22.41 1.86 -11.15
CA TYR A 151 21.94 2.67 -10.01
C TYR A 151 21.00 1.89 -9.11
N VAL A 152 20.04 1.17 -9.68
CA VAL A 152 19.10 0.33 -8.93
C VAL A 152 19.84 -0.69 -8.06
N LYS A 153 20.82 -1.41 -8.62
CA LYS A 153 21.62 -2.39 -7.88
C LYS A 153 22.30 -1.76 -6.68
N ARG A 154 22.99 -0.63 -6.88
CA ARG A 154 23.70 0.07 -5.79
C ARG A 154 22.75 0.62 -4.73
N LEU A 155 21.56 1.10 -5.13
CA LEU A 155 20.53 1.57 -4.19
C LEU A 155 20.00 0.41 -3.34
N VAL A 156 19.74 -0.75 -3.95
CA VAL A 156 19.31 -1.94 -3.22
C VAL A 156 20.40 -2.46 -2.27
N ASP A 157 21.66 -2.50 -2.71
CA ASP A 157 22.78 -2.89 -1.86
C ASP A 157 22.93 -1.94 -0.66
N LYS A 158 22.80 -0.64 -0.90
CA LYS A 158 22.81 0.37 0.17
C LYS A 158 21.67 0.19 1.14
N LEU A 159 20.45 -0.01 0.64
CA LEU A 159 19.26 -0.29 1.44
C LEU A 159 19.49 -1.52 2.35
N ASN A 160 20.06 -2.59 1.80
CA ASN A 160 20.39 -3.79 2.56
C ASN A 160 21.44 -3.53 3.63
N SER A 161 22.46 -2.70 3.34
CA SER A 161 23.51 -2.35 4.30
C SER A 161 23.00 -1.53 5.50
N GLU A 162 21.85 -0.90 5.35
CA GLU A 162 21.16 -0.12 6.39
C GLU A 162 19.98 -0.87 7.04
N ASP A 163 19.85 -2.18 6.77
CA ASP A 163 18.77 -3.03 7.28
C ASP A 163 17.36 -2.49 6.95
N LYS A 164 17.22 -1.79 5.81
CA LYS A 164 15.94 -1.27 5.35
C LYS A 164 15.20 -2.30 4.48
N TRP A 165 13.88 -2.32 4.60
CA TRP A 165 13.03 -3.12 3.73
C TRP A 165 12.85 -2.44 2.37
N LEU A 166 12.87 -3.22 1.29
CA LEU A 166 12.45 -2.74 -0.01
C LEU A 166 10.91 -2.76 -0.06
N ILE A 167 10.30 -1.60 -0.28
CA ILE A 167 8.85 -1.49 -0.53
C ILE A 167 8.66 -1.41 -2.04
N SER A 168 7.96 -2.38 -2.62
CA SER A 168 7.81 -2.53 -4.06
C SER A 168 6.34 -2.71 -4.46
N ASN A 169 6.05 -2.45 -5.73
CA ASN A 169 4.80 -2.83 -6.38
C ASN A 169 5.00 -3.85 -7.50
N ASP A 170 6.25 -4.26 -7.75
CA ASP A 170 6.64 -5.18 -8.83
C ASP A 170 6.12 -4.76 -10.22
N CYS A 171 5.96 -3.45 -10.44
CA CYS A 171 5.63 -2.92 -11.76
C CYS A 171 6.82 -3.02 -12.70
N LYS A 172 6.53 -3.24 -13.99
CA LYS A 172 7.56 -3.29 -15.06
C LYS A 172 8.47 -2.05 -15.01
N GLY A 173 9.74 -2.26 -15.22
CA GLY A 173 10.77 -1.22 -15.26
C GLY A 173 11.63 -1.15 -14.01
N ILE A 174 11.91 0.04 -13.52
CA ILE A 174 12.78 0.28 -12.36
C ILE A 174 12.30 -0.48 -11.12
N ASP A 175 11.01 -0.44 -10.84
CA ASP A 175 10.40 -1.11 -9.69
C ASP A 175 10.66 -2.63 -9.72
N GLN A 176 10.48 -3.25 -10.89
CA GLN A 176 10.70 -4.69 -11.07
C GLN A 176 12.21 -5.06 -11.04
N GLU A 177 13.08 -4.22 -11.60
CA GLU A 177 14.53 -4.40 -11.49
C GLU A 177 14.97 -4.39 -10.01
N ALA A 178 14.45 -3.48 -9.20
CA ALA A 178 14.73 -3.41 -7.77
C ALA A 178 14.22 -4.66 -7.04
N PHE A 179 12.99 -5.09 -7.32
CA PHE A 179 12.39 -6.29 -6.73
C PHE A 179 13.23 -7.55 -7.03
N HIS A 180 13.53 -7.80 -8.31
CA HIS A 180 14.28 -9.00 -8.71
C HIS A 180 15.71 -8.97 -8.19
N TYR A 181 16.39 -7.84 -8.28
CA TYR A 181 17.74 -7.74 -7.72
C TYR A 181 17.73 -7.95 -6.21
N GLY A 182 16.83 -7.31 -5.49
CA GLY A 182 16.69 -7.45 -4.03
C GLY A 182 16.39 -8.88 -3.62
N LEU A 183 15.51 -9.57 -4.33
CA LEU A 183 15.16 -10.96 -4.06
C LEU A 183 16.39 -11.91 -4.09
N HIS A 184 17.32 -11.65 -5.00
CA HIS A 184 18.56 -12.43 -5.17
C HIS A 184 19.72 -11.95 -4.27
N HIS A 185 19.60 -10.76 -3.67
CA HIS A 185 20.67 -10.12 -2.88
C HIS A 185 20.26 -9.87 -1.43
N HIS A 186 19.49 -10.80 -0.86
CA HIS A 186 19.11 -10.84 0.56
C HIS A 186 18.25 -9.69 1.08
N SER A 187 17.61 -8.90 0.20
CA SER A 187 16.62 -7.91 0.64
C SER A 187 15.43 -8.57 1.32
N GLN A 188 14.90 -7.91 2.32
CA GLN A 188 13.55 -8.15 2.81
C GLN A 188 12.59 -7.23 2.06
N ILE A 189 11.52 -7.77 1.49
CA ILE A 189 10.67 -7.06 0.53
C ILE A 189 9.23 -7.11 0.99
N ILE A 190 8.58 -5.95 1.02
CA ILE A 190 7.13 -5.82 1.10
C ILE A 190 6.64 -5.41 -0.30
N CYS A 191 5.88 -6.27 -0.95
CA CYS A 191 5.37 -6.03 -2.29
C CYS A 191 3.86 -5.81 -2.25
N PHE A 192 3.44 -4.59 -2.56
CA PHE A 192 2.04 -4.23 -2.70
C PHE A 192 1.57 -4.51 -4.12
N VAL A 193 0.54 -5.34 -4.27
CA VAL A 193 -0.04 -5.70 -5.57
C VAL A 193 -1.51 -5.27 -5.64
N CYS A 194 -2.05 -5.17 -6.84
CA CYS A 194 -3.47 -4.91 -7.07
C CYS A 194 -4.10 -5.91 -8.05
N GLU A 195 -3.32 -6.87 -8.50
CA GLU A 195 -3.73 -7.97 -9.38
C GLU A 195 -2.76 -9.16 -9.25
N ASN A 196 -3.16 -10.31 -9.78
CA ASN A 196 -2.32 -11.51 -9.88
C ASN A 196 -1.70 -12.03 -8.58
N MET A 197 -2.23 -11.66 -7.42
CA MET A 197 -1.65 -12.03 -6.12
C MET A 197 -1.49 -13.56 -5.98
N LEU A 198 -2.47 -14.35 -6.42
CA LEU A 198 -2.42 -15.82 -6.33
C LEU A 198 -1.27 -16.41 -7.14
N ASN A 199 -1.04 -15.90 -8.35
CA ASN A 199 0.07 -16.35 -9.21
C ASN A 199 1.41 -16.00 -8.56
N LYS A 200 1.55 -14.79 -8.02
CA LYS A 200 2.76 -14.35 -7.32
C LYS A 200 3.06 -15.19 -6.08
N ILE A 201 2.04 -15.56 -5.31
CA ILE A 201 2.20 -16.45 -4.15
C ILE A 201 2.75 -17.81 -4.58
N GLN A 202 2.27 -18.38 -5.70
CA GLN A 202 2.79 -19.64 -6.21
C GLN A 202 4.22 -19.50 -6.72
N GLU A 203 4.51 -18.45 -7.49
CA GLU A 203 5.84 -18.17 -8.06
C GLU A 203 6.89 -17.97 -6.95
N TYR A 204 6.55 -17.19 -5.90
CA TYR A 204 7.48 -16.81 -4.83
C TYR A 204 7.28 -17.59 -3.52
N LYS A 205 6.61 -18.73 -3.57
CA LYS A 205 6.25 -19.54 -2.39
C LYS A 205 7.44 -19.81 -1.46
N LYS A 206 8.61 -20.14 -2.02
CA LYS A 206 9.83 -20.39 -1.24
C LYS A 206 10.30 -19.10 -0.53
N SER A 207 10.32 -17.98 -1.21
CA SER A 207 10.75 -16.70 -0.66
C SER A 207 9.81 -16.19 0.44
N ILE A 208 8.50 -16.43 0.28
CA ILE A 208 7.49 -16.12 1.31
C ILE A 208 7.75 -16.97 2.56
N ARG A 209 7.95 -18.28 2.41
CA ARG A 209 8.25 -19.19 3.52
C ARG A 209 9.54 -18.83 4.27
N MET A 210 10.52 -18.32 3.54
CA MET A 210 11.81 -17.89 4.11
C MET A 210 11.74 -16.49 4.75
N GLY A 211 10.57 -15.83 4.75
CA GLY A 211 10.41 -14.47 5.28
C GLY A 211 11.08 -13.37 4.46
N LYS A 212 11.46 -13.66 3.21
CA LYS A 212 12.11 -12.68 2.32
C LYS A 212 11.14 -11.73 1.64
N VAL A 213 9.93 -12.20 1.36
CA VAL A 213 8.89 -11.44 0.66
C VAL A 213 7.57 -11.58 1.39
N VAL A 214 6.89 -10.44 1.53
CA VAL A 214 5.50 -10.36 1.97
C VAL A 214 4.70 -9.68 0.87
N PHE A 215 3.64 -10.32 0.41
CA PHE A 215 2.70 -9.70 -0.53
C PHE A 215 1.52 -9.11 0.22
N LEU A 216 1.15 -7.88 -0.16
CA LEU A 216 -0.02 -7.16 0.34
C LEU A 216 -0.93 -6.76 -0.81
N SER A 217 -2.23 -6.80 -0.59
CA SER A 217 -3.22 -6.22 -1.51
C SER A 217 -4.39 -5.62 -0.71
N ALA A 218 -4.86 -4.44 -1.13
CA ALA A 218 -6.12 -3.88 -0.64
C ALA A 218 -7.33 -4.37 -1.45
N VAL A 219 -7.09 -5.15 -2.51
CA VAL A 219 -8.10 -5.69 -3.41
C VAL A 219 -8.15 -7.20 -3.29
N ASP A 220 -9.35 -7.76 -3.27
CA ASP A 220 -9.55 -9.22 -3.30
C ASP A 220 -8.77 -9.82 -4.48
N PRO A 221 -7.95 -10.87 -4.22
CA PRO A 221 -7.13 -11.52 -5.26
C PRO A 221 -7.89 -12.05 -6.47
N ALA A 222 -9.19 -12.30 -6.34
CA ALA A 222 -10.04 -12.78 -7.43
C ALA A 222 -10.64 -11.65 -8.28
N LYS A 223 -10.50 -10.39 -7.86
CA LYS A 223 -11.02 -9.24 -8.62
C LYS A 223 -10.11 -8.86 -9.77
N ARG A 224 -10.74 -8.28 -10.81
CA ARG A 224 -10.03 -7.80 -12.00
C ARG A 224 -9.29 -6.49 -11.70
N PHE A 225 -8.21 -6.28 -12.43
CA PHE A 225 -7.47 -5.04 -12.45
C PHE A 225 -8.35 -3.84 -12.82
N THR A 226 -8.13 -2.73 -12.11
CA THR A 226 -8.60 -1.40 -12.49
C THR A 226 -7.50 -0.36 -12.32
N VAL A 227 -7.57 0.74 -13.08
CA VAL A 227 -6.60 1.83 -12.96
C VAL A 227 -6.66 2.46 -11.55
N THR A 228 -7.84 2.58 -10.97
CA THR A 228 -8.01 3.08 -9.59
C THR A 228 -7.26 2.21 -8.59
N HIS A 229 -7.37 0.88 -8.69
CA HIS A 229 -6.61 -0.04 -7.84
C HIS A 229 -5.09 0.14 -7.98
N ALA A 230 -4.59 0.43 -9.18
CA ALA A 230 -3.17 0.69 -9.40
C ALA A 230 -2.71 2.01 -8.79
N ILE A 231 -3.52 3.07 -8.89
CA ILE A 231 -3.26 4.36 -8.23
C ILE A 231 -3.22 4.19 -6.72
N ASP A 232 -4.21 3.52 -6.14
CA ASP A 232 -4.29 3.27 -4.71
C ASP A 232 -3.09 2.45 -4.23
N ARG A 233 -2.72 1.37 -4.95
CA ARG A 233 -1.54 0.56 -4.64
C ARG A 233 -0.26 1.40 -4.60
N ASN A 234 -0.03 2.26 -5.58
CA ASN A 234 1.14 3.13 -5.60
C ASN A 234 1.13 4.12 -4.42
N SER A 235 -0.04 4.61 -4.05
CA SER A 235 -0.22 5.47 -2.86
C SER A 235 0.15 4.73 -1.57
N TYR A 236 -0.24 3.46 -1.45
CA TYR A 236 0.13 2.63 -0.29
C TYR A 236 1.64 2.38 -0.23
N VAL A 237 2.29 2.15 -1.35
CA VAL A 237 3.76 2.04 -1.43
C VAL A 237 4.43 3.32 -0.92
N CYS A 238 3.97 4.49 -1.34
CA CYS A 238 4.46 5.78 -0.83
C CYS A 238 4.24 5.87 0.69
N ALA A 239 3.04 5.59 1.17
CA ALA A 239 2.70 5.74 2.58
C ALA A 239 3.48 4.76 3.50
N LEU A 240 3.81 3.55 3.01
CA LEU A 240 4.65 2.59 3.74
C LEU A 240 6.13 3.00 3.78
N SER A 241 6.57 3.79 2.82
CA SER A 241 7.97 4.15 2.67
C SER A 241 8.36 5.33 3.56
N MET A 242 9.54 5.29 4.17
CA MET A 242 10.15 6.44 4.80
C MET A 242 10.72 7.42 3.76
N PHE A 243 11.23 6.89 2.64
CA PHE A 243 11.65 7.62 1.45
C PHE A 243 11.19 6.88 0.20
N GLN A 244 10.84 7.64 -0.84
CA GLN A 244 10.66 7.14 -2.20
C GLN A 244 11.82 7.62 -3.04
N ILE A 245 12.63 6.70 -3.58
CA ILE A 245 13.74 7.04 -4.46
C ILE A 245 13.27 6.99 -5.90
N VAL A 246 13.46 8.10 -6.63
CA VAL A 246 13.09 8.23 -8.05
C VAL A 246 14.35 8.15 -8.90
N VAL A 247 14.52 7.06 -9.62
CA VAL A 247 15.68 6.83 -10.50
C VAL A 247 15.52 7.56 -11.83
N SER A 248 14.31 7.53 -12.40
CA SER A 248 13.98 8.19 -13.66
C SER A 248 12.49 8.55 -13.72
N SER A 249 12.16 9.58 -14.48
CA SER A 249 10.79 10.04 -14.67
C SER A 249 10.62 10.77 -16.00
N LYS A 250 9.37 10.91 -16.46
CA LYS A 250 9.02 11.66 -17.68
C LYS A 250 8.07 12.80 -17.31
N ILE A 251 8.38 14.01 -17.76
CA ILE A 251 7.60 15.20 -17.42
C ILE A 251 6.14 15.03 -17.87
N ASN A 252 5.22 15.29 -16.95
CA ASN A 252 3.77 15.31 -17.17
C ASN A 252 3.21 14.03 -17.84
N SER A 253 3.86 12.89 -17.64
CA SER A 253 3.45 11.65 -18.31
C SER A 253 3.79 10.42 -17.48
N GLY A 254 2.85 9.48 -17.47
CA GLY A 254 3.03 8.14 -16.96
C GLY A 254 2.81 7.97 -15.47
N ALA A 255 2.73 6.71 -15.09
CA ALA A 255 2.41 6.30 -13.72
C ALA A 255 3.41 6.81 -12.68
N THR A 256 4.71 6.86 -13.02
CA THR A 256 5.76 7.36 -12.12
C THR A 256 5.55 8.84 -11.81
N TRP A 257 5.40 9.68 -12.84
CA TRP A 257 5.16 11.10 -12.65
C TRP A 257 3.89 11.37 -11.84
N PHE A 258 2.77 10.72 -12.24
CA PHE A 258 1.50 10.83 -11.53
C PHE A 258 1.66 10.47 -10.04
N THR A 259 2.31 9.35 -9.74
CA THR A 259 2.50 8.88 -8.36
C THR A 259 3.30 9.89 -7.54
N ILE A 260 4.36 10.46 -8.10
CA ILE A 260 5.19 11.44 -7.39
C ILE A 260 4.41 12.73 -7.12
N MET A 261 3.66 13.24 -8.11
CA MET A 261 2.80 14.41 -7.93
C MET A 261 1.72 14.15 -6.86
N HIS A 262 1.07 12.99 -6.92
CA HIS A 262 0.06 12.56 -5.96
C HIS A 262 0.64 12.44 -4.55
N ASN A 263 1.83 11.85 -4.41
CA ASN A 263 2.56 11.78 -3.16
C ASN A 263 2.89 13.16 -2.59
N MET A 264 3.38 14.08 -3.42
CA MET A 264 3.67 15.45 -2.98
C MET A 264 2.43 16.21 -2.54
N HIS A 265 1.32 16.08 -3.29
CA HIS A 265 0.05 16.70 -2.93
C HIS A 265 -0.45 16.25 -1.55
N HIS A 266 -0.36 14.96 -1.26
CA HIS A 266 -0.78 14.38 0.02
C HIS A 266 0.29 14.38 1.11
N ASN A 267 1.53 14.65 0.74
CA ASN A 267 2.68 14.65 1.66
C ASN A 267 2.86 13.33 2.46
N TRP A 268 2.69 12.19 1.79
CA TRP A 268 2.82 10.89 2.47
C TRP A 268 4.26 10.54 2.80
N THR A 269 5.21 10.83 1.87
CA THR A 269 6.63 10.57 2.09
C THR A 269 7.51 11.54 1.28
N VAL A 270 8.78 11.66 1.67
CA VAL A 270 9.75 12.45 0.93
C VAL A 270 10.22 11.69 -0.31
N SER A 271 10.20 12.35 -1.46
CA SER A 271 10.80 11.84 -2.69
C SER A 271 12.27 12.28 -2.77
N LEU A 272 13.18 11.31 -2.73
CA LEU A 272 14.61 11.48 -3.02
C LEU A 272 14.80 11.25 -4.53
N VAL A 273 15.06 12.30 -5.28
CA VAL A 273 15.16 12.25 -6.74
C VAL A 273 16.61 12.18 -7.16
N LEU A 274 16.95 11.15 -7.94
CA LEU A 274 18.32 11.00 -8.45
C LEU A 274 18.67 12.16 -9.40
N ASP A 275 19.71 12.90 -9.04
CA ASP A 275 20.25 13.96 -9.88
C ASP A 275 21.07 13.34 -11.02
N ASN A 276 20.44 13.26 -12.18
CA ASN A 276 20.97 12.66 -13.40
C ASN A 276 20.49 13.44 -14.64
N ASP A 277 20.83 12.97 -15.83
CA ASP A 277 20.48 13.63 -17.10
C ASP A 277 19.01 13.44 -17.51
N CYS A 278 18.18 12.82 -16.67
CA CYS A 278 16.75 12.59 -16.93
C CYS A 278 15.97 13.89 -16.80
N PHE A 279 15.37 14.38 -17.88
CA PHE A 279 14.60 15.63 -17.88
C PHE A 279 13.47 15.66 -16.85
N GLY A 280 12.77 14.53 -16.66
CA GLY A 280 11.74 14.42 -15.63
C GLY A 280 12.31 14.65 -14.24
N ASN A 281 13.44 14.00 -13.93
CA ASN A 281 14.12 14.18 -12.65
C ASN A 281 14.58 15.62 -12.43
N GLN A 282 15.15 16.26 -13.44
CA GLN A 282 15.55 17.67 -13.35
C GLN A 282 14.36 18.57 -13.03
N ARG A 283 13.20 18.32 -13.66
CA ARG A 283 11.97 19.05 -13.35
C ARG A 283 11.47 18.79 -11.93
N LEU A 284 11.53 17.56 -11.45
CA LEU A 284 11.16 17.22 -10.08
C LEU A 284 12.06 17.90 -9.04
N LEU A 285 13.35 18.07 -9.36
CA LEU A 285 14.32 18.74 -8.49
C LEU A 285 14.07 20.23 -8.35
N GLU A 286 13.32 20.85 -9.25
CA GLU A 286 12.83 22.23 -9.11
C GLU A 286 11.63 22.35 -8.16
N MET A 287 10.99 21.21 -7.83
CA MET A 287 9.82 21.13 -6.96
C MET A 287 10.19 20.77 -5.52
N LYS A 288 9.18 20.40 -4.71
CA LYS A 288 9.32 19.94 -3.32
C LYS A 288 9.83 18.50 -3.26
N THR A 289 11.05 18.27 -3.79
CA THR A 289 11.77 17.01 -3.71
C THR A 289 13.18 17.25 -3.20
N VAL A 290 13.87 16.18 -2.80
CA VAL A 290 15.23 16.26 -2.27
C VAL A 290 16.18 15.51 -3.19
N PRO A 291 17.29 16.14 -3.66
CA PRO A 291 18.23 15.46 -4.52
C PRO A 291 18.97 14.34 -3.79
N ILE A 292 19.17 13.21 -4.49
CA ILE A 292 20.17 12.20 -4.13
C ILE A 292 21.20 12.16 -5.25
N TYR A 293 22.48 12.29 -4.89
CA TYR A 293 23.57 12.30 -5.86
C TYR A 293 24.19 10.92 -5.99
N ILE A 294 24.81 10.63 -7.14
CA ILE A 294 25.49 9.37 -7.38
C ILE A 294 26.53 9.07 -6.29
N LYS A 295 27.26 10.10 -5.82
CA LYS A 295 28.20 9.99 -4.70
C LYS A 295 27.53 9.52 -3.41
N ASN A 296 26.28 9.89 -3.17
CA ASN A 296 25.53 9.46 -1.98
C ASN A 296 25.18 7.96 -2.04
N ILE A 297 24.92 7.43 -3.24
CA ILE A 297 24.57 6.01 -3.41
C ILE A 297 25.73 5.08 -3.04
N VAL A 298 26.96 5.51 -3.30
CA VAL A 298 28.19 4.73 -3.04
C VAL A 298 28.84 5.04 -1.69
N SER A 299 28.33 6.01 -0.95
CA SER A 299 28.84 6.40 0.35
C SER A 299 28.23 5.58 1.48
N ASP A 300 28.90 5.54 2.63
CA ASP A 300 28.38 4.96 3.87
C ASP A 300 27.40 5.89 4.62
N THR A 301 27.13 7.08 4.06
CA THR A 301 26.18 8.04 4.63
C THR A 301 24.76 7.47 4.56
N SER A 302 24.03 7.41 5.68
CA SER A 302 22.69 6.87 5.73
C SER A 302 21.68 7.68 4.89
N PHE A 303 20.57 7.05 4.49
CA PHE A 303 19.53 7.75 3.77
C PHE A 303 18.95 8.93 4.55
N GLU A 304 18.82 8.79 5.87
CA GLU A 304 18.38 9.86 6.76
C GLU A 304 19.36 11.04 6.75
N MET A 305 20.67 10.76 6.80
CA MET A 305 21.68 11.80 6.74
C MET A 305 21.75 12.43 5.35
N ILE A 306 21.59 11.66 4.28
CA ILE A 306 21.50 12.19 2.90
C ILE A 306 20.32 13.17 2.79
N TYR A 307 19.17 12.82 3.36
CA TYR A 307 18.02 13.71 3.43
C TYR A 307 18.36 15.00 4.18
N GLU A 308 18.93 14.89 5.40
CA GLU A 308 19.25 16.05 6.22
C GLU A 308 20.27 17.00 5.55
N LEU A 309 21.26 16.44 4.84
CA LEU A 309 22.27 17.22 4.13
C LEU A 309 21.76 17.87 2.85
N ASN A 310 20.82 17.24 2.16
CA ASN A 310 20.39 17.65 0.84
C ASN A 310 19.03 18.36 0.84
N LYS A 311 18.26 18.33 1.94
CA LYS A 311 16.97 19.02 2.03
C LYS A 311 17.15 20.53 1.84
N LYS A 312 16.21 21.15 1.14
CA LYS A 312 16.20 22.59 0.91
C LYS A 312 15.51 23.30 2.08
N GLU A 313 16.09 24.38 2.58
CA GLU A 313 15.54 25.15 3.71
C GLU A 313 14.30 25.97 3.37
N ASN A 314 14.16 26.41 2.12
CA ASN A 314 13.02 27.21 1.65
C ASN A 314 12.56 26.71 0.28
N ILE A 315 11.40 26.06 0.21
CA ILE A 315 10.77 25.71 -1.05
C ILE A 315 9.49 26.54 -1.17
N GLU A 316 9.40 27.35 -2.26
CA GLU A 316 8.14 27.96 -2.64
C GLU A 316 7.10 26.85 -2.86
N GLU A 317 5.90 27.02 -2.30
CA GLU A 317 4.79 26.11 -2.57
C GLU A 317 4.47 26.16 -4.07
N VAL A 318 4.88 25.12 -4.78
CA VAL A 318 4.47 24.92 -6.17
C VAL A 318 3.02 24.46 -6.13
N ASN A 319 2.16 25.23 -6.80
CA ASN A 319 0.76 24.86 -6.99
C ASN A 319 0.74 23.59 -7.86
N ILE A 320 0.46 22.44 -7.23
CA ILE A 320 0.37 21.15 -7.93
C ILE A 320 -1.04 21.06 -8.46
N ASP A 321 -1.21 21.34 -9.76
CA ASP A 321 -2.49 21.16 -10.44
C ASP A 321 -2.96 19.72 -10.32
N GLN A 322 -4.27 19.53 -10.13
CA GLN A 322 -4.87 18.21 -10.11
C GLN A 322 -4.60 17.50 -11.44
N MET A 323 -3.79 16.45 -11.37
CA MET A 323 -3.51 15.60 -12.54
C MET A 323 -4.74 14.73 -12.85
N SER A 324 -5.03 14.58 -14.12
CA SER A 324 -6.13 13.72 -14.56
C SER A 324 -5.73 12.24 -14.57
N ILE A 325 -6.70 11.36 -14.41
CA ILE A 325 -6.50 9.90 -14.50
C ILE A 325 -5.93 9.49 -15.89
N PHE A 326 -6.17 10.30 -16.92
CA PHE A 326 -5.66 10.07 -18.27
C PHE A 326 -4.13 10.22 -18.37
N GLU A 327 -3.51 11.03 -17.51
CA GLU A 327 -2.06 11.19 -17.44
C GLU A 327 -1.39 9.95 -16.84
N PHE A 328 -2.09 9.25 -15.94
CA PHE A 328 -1.65 7.96 -15.42
C PHE A 328 -1.71 6.86 -16.49
N ILE A 329 -2.75 6.85 -17.34
CA ILE A 329 -2.99 5.83 -18.37
C ILE A 329 -2.02 5.97 -19.55
N GLY A 330 -1.45 7.15 -19.80
CA GLY A 330 -0.64 7.46 -20.99
C GLY A 330 0.49 6.47 -21.27
N ASP A 331 1.13 5.90 -20.24
CA ASP A 331 2.21 4.91 -20.39
C ASP A 331 1.73 3.44 -20.40
N THR A 332 0.49 3.16 -20.02
CA THR A 332 -0.01 1.78 -19.97
C THR A 332 -0.46 1.23 -21.32
N ASN A 333 -0.71 2.11 -22.30
CA ASN A 333 -1.14 1.70 -23.65
C ASN A 333 0.02 1.26 -24.57
N GLU A 334 1.28 1.63 -24.26
CA GLU A 334 2.44 1.17 -25.04
C GLU A 334 2.87 -0.28 -24.75
N SER A 335 2.30 -0.91 -23.72
CA SER A 335 2.67 -2.28 -23.30
C SER A 335 1.63 -3.37 -23.65
N ARG A 336 0.60 -3.05 -24.43
CA ARG A 336 -0.43 -4.01 -24.88
C ARG A 336 -0.43 -4.31 -26.37
N ILE A 337 0.67 -3.96 -27.10
CA ILE A 337 0.89 -4.39 -28.49
C ILE A 337 2.05 -5.37 -28.54
#